data_495f1bc1b2da3c586bab0ade4f9b65b3
#
_entry.id   495f1bc1b2da3c586bab0ade4f9b65b3
#
_cell.length_a   1.000
_cell.length_b   1.000
_cell.length_c   1.000
_cell.angle_alpha   90.00
_cell.angle_beta   90.00
_cell.angle_gamma   90.00
#
_symmetry.space_group_name_H-M   'P 1'
#
loop_
_entity.id
_entity.type
_entity.pdbx_description
1 polymer ?
#
loop_
_entity_poly.entity_id
_entity_poly.type
_entity_poly.pdbx_seq_one_letter_code
_entity_poly.pdbx_strand_id
1 'polypeptide(L)'
;MPDPIRNRIKAHRRVRAGDLVPHEWNFRVHPELQRAALQAIYQEVGFARSLLAYEMPDGRLKLIDGHLRRDLDPDMEVDVEILDVTDDEARTLLLSIDPLAALAETQTQLHQRLLELTPTDSAALEAAWQAAAEACLKAENDARSAGFDGIPAQFLVLITCRDEKHQVELLNRFSGEGLECRALLS
;
A
#
# COMPACT_ATOMS: atom_id res chain seq x y z
N MET A 1 -20.33 -6.07 22.09
CA MET A 1 -20.17 -6.19 20.64
C MET A 1 -19.55 -4.88 20.16
N PRO A 2 -18.60 -4.90 19.21
CA PRO A 2 -18.15 -3.63 18.65
C PRO A 2 -19.32 -2.90 18.00
N ASP A 3 -19.32 -1.57 18.11
CA ASP A 3 -20.31 -0.73 17.46
C ASP A 3 -20.31 -0.97 15.93
N PRO A 4 -21.48 -0.94 15.28
CA PRO A 4 -21.53 -1.15 13.84
C PRO A 4 -20.74 -0.05 13.10
N ILE A 5 -20.02 -0.44 12.03
CA ILE A 5 -19.30 0.51 11.18
C ILE A 5 -20.31 1.46 10.54
N ARG A 6 -20.15 2.77 10.79
CA ARG A 6 -21.04 3.81 10.25
C ARG A 6 -20.56 4.27 8.89
N ASN A 7 -21.48 4.44 7.94
CA ASN A 7 -21.17 5.18 6.71
C ASN A 7 -21.04 6.67 7.04
N ARG A 8 -19.90 7.27 6.71
CA ARG A 8 -19.63 8.69 6.94
C ARG A 8 -19.62 9.51 5.65
N ILE A 9 -19.93 8.90 4.50
CA ILE A 9 -20.09 9.64 3.25
C ILE A 9 -21.46 10.32 3.29
N LYS A 10 -21.46 11.65 3.39
CA LYS A 10 -22.66 12.50 3.48
C LYS A 10 -23.24 12.80 2.10
N ALA A 11 -22.35 13.06 1.12
CA ALA A 11 -22.74 13.46 -0.23
C ALA A 11 -21.62 13.26 -1.24
N HIS A 12 -22.01 13.28 -2.52
CA HIS A 12 -21.11 13.38 -3.67
C HIS A 12 -21.44 14.69 -4.39
N ARG A 13 -20.43 15.48 -4.70
CA ARG A 13 -20.58 16.73 -5.45
C ARG A 13 -19.51 16.84 -6.53
N ARG A 14 -19.87 17.45 -7.64
CA ARG A 14 -18.91 17.92 -8.65
C ARG A 14 -18.66 19.39 -8.40
N VAL A 15 -17.40 19.76 -8.23
CA VAL A 15 -16.95 21.12 -7.95
C VAL A 15 -15.66 21.43 -8.69
N ARG A 16 -15.37 22.71 -8.89
CA ARG A 16 -14.08 23.14 -9.41
C ARG A 16 -12.97 22.82 -8.41
N ALA A 17 -11.88 22.21 -8.86
CA ALA A 17 -10.78 21.77 -8.00
C ALA A 17 -10.19 22.92 -7.18
N GLY A 18 -10.06 24.11 -7.77
CA GLY A 18 -9.55 25.32 -7.11
C GLY A 18 -10.41 25.85 -5.96
N ASP A 19 -11.71 25.50 -5.91
CA ASP A 19 -12.62 25.91 -4.83
C ASP A 19 -12.44 25.08 -3.55
N LEU A 20 -11.72 23.95 -3.64
CA LEU A 20 -11.41 23.12 -2.50
C LEU A 20 -10.29 23.74 -1.66
N VAL A 21 -10.47 23.81 -0.35
CA VAL A 21 -9.47 24.34 0.58
C VAL A 21 -8.46 23.24 0.90
N PRO A 22 -7.16 23.43 0.64
CA PRO A 22 -6.15 22.47 1.08
C PRO A 22 -6.13 22.33 2.59
N HIS A 23 -5.84 21.13 3.09
CA HIS A 23 -5.66 20.94 4.52
C HIS A 23 -4.28 21.46 4.95
N GLU A 24 -4.23 22.34 5.94
CA GLU A 24 -3.00 22.98 6.44
C GLU A 24 -1.99 21.98 7.02
N TRP A 25 -2.45 20.80 7.46
CA TRP A 25 -1.63 19.70 7.96
C TRP A 25 -1.30 18.65 6.91
N ASN A 26 -1.50 18.95 5.61
CA ASN A 26 -1.04 18.03 4.57
C ASN A 26 0.50 17.98 4.57
N PHE A 27 1.03 16.87 5.07
CA PHE A 27 2.47 16.65 5.22
C PHE A 27 3.16 16.05 4.01
N ARG A 28 2.40 15.80 2.91
CA ARG A 28 2.92 15.11 1.74
C ARG A 28 3.59 16.04 0.77
N VAL A 29 4.76 15.62 0.32
CA VAL A 29 5.49 16.25 -0.79
C VAL A 29 5.41 15.31 -1.99
N HIS A 30 4.95 15.82 -3.11
CA HIS A 30 4.76 15.05 -4.33
C HIS A 30 5.94 15.28 -5.29
N PRO A 31 6.79 14.25 -5.55
CA PRO A 31 7.88 14.34 -6.52
C PRO A 31 7.34 14.65 -7.92
N GLU A 32 8.18 15.25 -8.77
CA GLU A 32 7.83 15.58 -10.15
C GLU A 32 7.43 14.33 -10.95
N LEU A 33 8.11 13.20 -10.72
CA LEU A 33 7.76 11.92 -11.33
C LEU A 33 6.31 11.51 -11.06
N GLN A 34 5.84 11.67 -9.79
CA GLN A 34 4.47 11.34 -9.43
C GLN A 34 3.46 12.29 -10.09
N ARG A 35 3.81 13.58 -10.18
CA ARG A 35 3.00 14.60 -10.85
C ARG A 35 2.86 14.28 -12.33
N ALA A 36 3.97 14.02 -13.03
CA ALA A 36 4.00 13.69 -14.44
C ALA A 36 3.24 12.38 -14.75
N ALA A 37 3.40 11.35 -13.93
CA ALA A 37 2.68 10.09 -14.08
C ALA A 37 1.17 10.27 -13.91
N LEU A 38 0.72 11.03 -12.90
CA LEU A 38 -0.69 11.30 -12.69
C LEU A 38 -1.29 12.11 -13.84
N GLN A 39 -0.55 13.06 -14.39
CA GLN A 39 -0.95 13.85 -15.55
C GLN A 39 -1.10 12.97 -16.80
N ALA A 40 -0.20 12.01 -17.01
CA ALA A 40 -0.29 11.04 -18.10
C ALA A 40 -1.51 10.11 -17.93
N ILE A 41 -1.81 9.62 -16.72
CA ILE A 41 -3.03 8.85 -16.45
C ILE A 41 -4.28 9.66 -16.82
N TYR A 42 -4.32 10.96 -16.52
CA TYR A 42 -5.46 11.81 -16.87
C TYR A 42 -5.61 12.00 -18.39
N GLN A 43 -4.51 11.97 -19.12
CA GLN A 43 -4.53 12.04 -20.59
C GLN A 43 -4.96 10.72 -21.23
N GLU A 44 -4.52 9.59 -20.72
CA GLU A 44 -4.79 8.27 -21.29
C GLU A 44 -6.15 7.69 -20.86
N VAL A 45 -6.51 7.84 -19.58
CA VAL A 45 -7.70 7.20 -18.99
C VAL A 45 -8.77 8.23 -18.62
N GLY A 46 -8.34 9.41 -18.20
CA GLY A 46 -9.21 10.43 -17.65
C GLY A 46 -9.22 10.45 -16.11
N PHE A 47 -10.09 11.30 -15.56
CA PHE A 47 -10.27 11.41 -14.11
C PHE A 47 -11.11 10.23 -13.58
N ALA A 48 -10.49 9.33 -12.84
CA ALA A 48 -11.09 8.06 -12.43
C ALA A 48 -11.15 7.83 -10.90
N ARG A 49 -10.84 8.85 -10.09
CA ARG A 49 -10.87 8.75 -8.62
C ARG A 49 -11.35 10.05 -7.99
N SER A 50 -12.45 10.01 -7.22
CA SER A 50 -12.95 11.17 -6.45
C SER A 50 -11.93 11.69 -5.44
N LEU A 51 -12.04 12.97 -5.10
CA LEU A 51 -11.34 13.58 -3.97
C LEU A 51 -12.15 13.38 -2.69
N LEU A 52 -11.51 13.46 -1.55
CA LEU A 52 -12.15 13.30 -0.26
C LEU A 52 -12.07 14.61 0.52
N ALA A 53 -13.22 15.11 0.99
CA ALA A 53 -13.30 16.38 1.69
C ALA A 53 -14.36 16.35 2.80
N TYR A 54 -14.36 17.36 3.66
CA TYR A 54 -15.41 17.62 4.63
C TYR A 54 -15.83 19.09 4.59
N GLU A 55 -17.03 19.36 5.04
CA GLU A 55 -17.60 20.72 5.02
C GLU A 55 -17.20 21.48 6.29
N MET A 56 -16.56 22.64 6.09
CA MET A 56 -16.24 23.56 7.18
C MET A 56 -17.48 24.34 7.66
N PRO A 57 -17.42 24.99 8.84
CA PRO A 57 -18.55 25.77 9.35
C PRO A 57 -19.02 26.92 8.42
N ASP A 58 -18.13 27.40 7.56
CA ASP A 58 -18.41 28.45 6.56
C ASP A 58 -18.98 27.90 5.24
N GLY A 59 -19.20 26.58 5.15
CA GLY A 59 -19.75 25.89 3.97
C GLY A 59 -18.70 25.53 2.89
N ARG A 60 -17.45 25.93 3.04
CA ARG A 60 -16.39 25.52 2.11
C ARG A 60 -15.97 24.08 2.37
N LEU A 61 -15.45 23.41 1.34
CA LEU A 61 -14.96 22.04 1.41
C LEU A 61 -13.46 22.03 1.65
N LYS A 62 -13.00 21.39 2.76
CA LYS A 62 -11.59 21.20 3.07
C LYS A 62 -11.17 19.78 2.71
N LEU A 63 -10.07 19.64 1.97
CA LEU A 63 -9.54 18.34 1.51
C LEU A 63 -8.99 17.49 2.66
N ILE A 64 -9.24 16.20 2.56
CA ILE A 64 -8.58 15.15 3.33
C ILE A 64 -7.63 14.38 2.41
N ASP A 65 -8.08 13.99 1.21
CA ASP A 65 -7.26 13.34 0.18
C ASP A 65 -7.48 13.98 -1.20
N GLY A 66 -6.40 13.98 -2.02
CA GLY A 66 -6.42 14.46 -3.39
C GLY A 66 -5.77 15.83 -3.60
N HIS A 67 -4.91 16.29 -2.69
CA HIS A 67 -4.20 17.58 -2.82
C HIS A 67 -3.43 17.70 -4.14
N LEU A 68 -2.65 16.67 -4.52
CA LEU A 68 -1.95 16.66 -5.80
C LEU A 68 -2.93 16.77 -6.98
N ARG A 69 -4.03 16.03 -6.95
CA ARG A 69 -5.05 16.03 -8.02
C ARG A 69 -5.71 17.39 -8.17
N ARG A 70 -6.00 18.06 -7.06
CA ARG A 70 -6.49 19.44 -7.05
C ARG A 70 -5.50 20.43 -7.66
N ASP A 71 -4.20 20.25 -7.38
CA ASP A 71 -3.14 21.18 -7.77
C ASP A 71 -2.63 20.98 -9.21
N LEU A 72 -3.00 19.87 -9.86
CA LEU A 72 -2.65 19.61 -11.26
C LEU A 72 -3.39 20.54 -12.22
N ASP A 73 -4.69 20.71 -12.00
CA ASP A 73 -5.53 21.60 -12.79
C ASP A 73 -6.64 22.19 -11.88
N PRO A 74 -6.41 23.40 -11.32
CA PRO A 74 -7.38 24.06 -10.46
C PRO A 74 -8.70 24.43 -11.15
N ASP A 75 -8.72 24.48 -12.48
CA ASP A 75 -9.92 24.82 -13.25
C ASP A 75 -10.78 23.60 -13.60
N MET A 76 -10.25 22.41 -13.40
CA MET A 76 -10.96 21.16 -13.69
C MET A 76 -12.11 20.94 -12.73
N GLU A 77 -13.23 20.44 -13.27
CA GLU A 77 -14.35 19.91 -12.49
C GLU A 77 -14.00 18.51 -11.94
N VAL A 78 -14.06 18.34 -10.62
CA VAL A 78 -13.72 17.09 -9.95
C VAL A 78 -14.89 16.54 -9.13
N ASP A 79 -14.99 15.22 -9.07
CA ASP A 79 -15.95 14.56 -8.20
C ASP A 79 -15.37 14.45 -6.79
N VAL A 80 -16.17 14.85 -5.78
CA VAL A 80 -15.75 14.91 -4.38
C VAL A 80 -16.72 14.12 -3.51
N GLU A 81 -16.19 13.22 -2.71
CA GLU A 81 -16.91 12.57 -1.61
C GLU A 81 -16.82 13.46 -0.37
N ILE A 82 -17.98 13.91 0.12
CA ILE A 82 -18.07 14.78 1.29
C ILE A 82 -18.38 13.94 2.51
N LEU A 83 -17.49 13.98 3.49
CA LEU A 83 -17.63 13.23 4.73
C LEU A 83 -18.34 14.07 5.81
N ASP A 84 -19.15 13.37 6.62
CA ASP A 84 -19.70 13.88 7.87
C ASP A 84 -18.72 13.58 9.02
N VAL A 85 -17.66 14.37 9.10
CA VAL A 85 -16.59 14.22 10.09
C VAL A 85 -16.25 15.55 10.75
N THR A 86 -15.79 15.47 11.97
CA THR A 86 -15.19 16.60 12.69
C THR A 86 -13.79 16.88 12.18
N ASP A 87 -13.23 18.03 12.54
CA ASP A 87 -11.85 18.40 12.19
C ASP A 87 -10.81 17.42 12.78
N ASP A 88 -11.05 16.90 14.01
CA ASP A 88 -10.21 15.87 14.63
C ASP A 88 -10.25 14.53 13.87
N GLU A 89 -11.46 14.11 13.47
CA GLU A 89 -11.64 12.90 12.65
C GLU A 89 -11.00 13.07 11.26
N ALA A 90 -11.10 14.25 10.66
CA ALA A 90 -10.45 14.56 9.39
C ALA A 90 -8.93 14.48 9.49
N ARG A 91 -8.32 14.99 10.58
CA ARG A 91 -6.88 14.81 10.86
C ARG A 91 -6.49 13.35 11.04
N THR A 92 -7.33 12.56 11.71
CA THR A 92 -7.10 11.11 11.84
C THR A 92 -7.10 10.43 10.47
N LEU A 93 -8.04 10.77 9.58
CA LEU A 93 -8.08 10.23 8.22
C LEU A 93 -6.87 10.68 7.40
N LEU A 94 -6.47 11.95 7.48
CA LEU A 94 -5.30 12.49 6.80
C LEU A 94 -4.02 11.73 7.17
N LEU A 95 -3.87 11.36 8.45
CA LEU A 95 -2.73 10.59 8.95
C LEU A 95 -2.79 9.10 8.56
N SER A 96 -3.97 8.58 8.22
CA SER A 96 -4.17 7.12 8.15
C SER A 96 -4.35 6.59 6.73
N ILE A 97 -5.10 7.27 5.86
CA ILE A 97 -5.55 6.71 4.58
C ILE A 97 -4.38 6.19 3.73
N ASP A 98 -3.43 7.05 3.40
CA ASP A 98 -2.33 6.63 2.53
C ASP A 98 -1.21 5.87 3.25
N PRO A 99 -0.82 6.22 4.51
CA PRO A 99 0.11 5.36 5.25
C PRO A 99 -0.38 3.93 5.41
N LEU A 100 -1.67 3.72 5.68
CA LEU A 100 -2.24 2.37 5.73
C LEU A 100 -2.26 1.70 4.35
N ALA A 101 -2.58 2.43 3.29
CA ALA A 101 -2.51 1.89 1.92
C ALA A 101 -1.08 1.48 1.54
N ALA A 102 -0.08 2.24 1.99
CA ALA A 102 1.34 1.94 1.75
C ALA A 102 1.86 0.71 2.52
N LEU A 103 1.14 0.22 3.54
CA LEU A 103 1.48 -1.01 4.26
C LEU A 103 1.07 -2.29 3.50
N ALA A 104 0.32 -2.17 2.41
CA ALA A 104 -0.07 -3.33 1.62
C ALA A 104 1.17 -3.94 0.92
N GLU A 105 1.35 -5.24 1.10
CA GLU A 105 2.40 -5.98 0.41
C GLU A 105 2.04 -6.21 -1.06
N THR A 106 3.04 -6.12 -1.94
CA THR A 106 2.86 -6.34 -3.37
C THR A 106 3.19 -7.78 -3.73
N GLN A 107 2.28 -8.44 -4.45
CA GLN A 107 2.59 -9.74 -5.06
C GLN A 107 3.41 -9.50 -6.34
N THR A 108 4.72 -9.63 -6.25
CA THR A 108 5.68 -9.28 -7.30
C THR A 108 5.38 -9.93 -8.65
N GLN A 109 4.99 -11.22 -8.65
CA GLN A 109 4.68 -11.94 -9.89
C GLN A 109 3.44 -11.39 -10.60
N LEU A 110 2.38 -11.07 -9.84
CA LEU A 110 1.16 -10.47 -10.40
C LEU A 110 1.41 -9.05 -10.88
N HIS A 111 2.23 -8.29 -10.16
CA HIS A 111 2.61 -6.94 -10.57
C HIS A 111 3.39 -6.95 -11.89
N GLN A 112 4.40 -7.83 -12.03
CA GLN A 112 5.14 -8.00 -13.29
C GLN A 112 4.20 -8.40 -14.44
N ARG A 113 3.28 -9.35 -14.19
CA ARG A 113 2.32 -9.75 -15.21
C ARG A 113 1.40 -8.62 -15.63
N LEU A 114 0.98 -7.79 -14.71
CA LEU A 114 0.15 -6.61 -15.00
C LEU A 114 0.91 -5.60 -15.85
N LEU A 115 2.19 -5.33 -15.56
CA LEU A 115 3.06 -4.47 -16.38
C LEU A 115 3.19 -4.98 -17.82
N GLU A 116 3.39 -6.29 -18.01
CA GLU A 116 3.46 -6.90 -19.35
C GLU A 116 2.16 -6.75 -20.15
N LEU A 117 1.01 -6.78 -19.47
CA LEU A 117 -0.32 -6.68 -20.08
C LEU A 117 -0.78 -5.23 -20.31
N THR A 118 -0.06 -4.26 -19.77
CA THR A 118 -0.47 -2.85 -19.79
C THR A 118 0.62 -2.01 -20.47
N PRO A 119 0.76 -2.10 -21.81
CA PRO A 119 1.70 -1.23 -22.52
C PRO A 119 1.26 0.23 -22.43
N THR A 120 2.21 1.15 -22.36
CA THR A 120 1.97 2.59 -22.42
C THR A 120 3.02 3.26 -23.30
N ASP A 121 2.62 4.30 -24.01
CA ASP A 121 3.54 5.16 -24.76
C ASP A 121 4.07 6.33 -23.90
N SER A 122 3.60 6.41 -22.64
CA SER A 122 4.02 7.46 -21.71
C SER A 122 5.27 7.07 -20.93
N ALA A 123 6.38 7.71 -21.27
CA ALA A 123 7.64 7.54 -20.52
C ALA A 123 7.51 7.89 -19.03
N ALA A 124 6.61 8.81 -18.67
CA ALA A 124 6.35 9.19 -17.28
C ALA A 124 5.64 8.07 -16.50
N LEU A 125 4.66 7.39 -17.12
CA LEU A 125 3.99 6.23 -16.51
C LEU A 125 4.95 5.05 -16.37
N GLU A 126 5.69 4.73 -17.44
CA GLU A 126 6.68 3.66 -17.41
C GLU A 126 7.70 3.87 -16.29
N ALA A 127 8.28 5.06 -16.19
CA ALA A 127 9.24 5.41 -15.15
C ALA A 127 8.63 5.31 -13.73
N ALA A 128 7.39 5.75 -13.56
CA ALA A 128 6.71 5.66 -12.27
C ALA A 128 6.41 4.21 -11.87
N TRP A 129 5.98 3.36 -12.82
CA TRP A 129 5.74 1.95 -12.57
C TRP A 129 7.02 1.19 -12.26
N GLN A 130 8.11 1.48 -12.96
CA GLN A 130 9.43 0.91 -12.67
C GLN A 130 9.92 1.33 -11.27
N ALA A 131 9.82 2.60 -10.93
CA ALA A 131 10.20 3.08 -9.59
C ALA A 131 9.37 2.41 -8.47
N ALA A 132 8.08 2.18 -8.70
CA ALA A 132 7.23 1.46 -7.76
C ALA A 132 7.65 -0.02 -7.62
N ALA A 133 7.96 -0.70 -8.74
CA ALA A 133 8.44 -2.08 -8.75
C ALA A 133 9.79 -2.22 -8.00
N GLU A 134 10.74 -1.32 -8.25
CA GLU A 134 12.04 -1.29 -7.56
C GLU A 134 11.88 -1.06 -6.05
N ALA A 135 10.98 -0.16 -5.64
CA ALA A 135 10.69 0.09 -4.23
C ALA A 135 10.13 -1.16 -3.53
N CYS A 136 9.23 -1.91 -4.20
CA CYS A 136 8.71 -3.18 -3.69
C CYS A 136 9.81 -4.23 -3.53
N LEU A 137 10.66 -4.43 -4.55
CA LEU A 137 11.78 -5.39 -4.48
C LEU A 137 12.78 -5.04 -3.38
N LYS A 138 13.05 -3.74 -3.20
CA LYS A 138 13.92 -3.27 -2.12
C LYS A 138 13.30 -3.58 -0.76
N ALA A 139 12.02 -3.28 -0.56
CA ALA A 139 11.32 -3.57 0.69
C ALA A 139 11.32 -5.07 1.02
N GLU A 140 11.11 -5.96 0.03
CA GLU A 140 11.22 -7.42 0.20
C GLU A 140 12.62 -7.85 0.62
N ASN A 141 13.66 -7.29 -0.01
CA ASN A 141 15.06 -7.61 0.31
C ASN A 141 15.46 -7.08 1.69
N ASP A 142 15.02 -5.87 2.05
CA ASP A 142 15.28 -5.29 3.38
C ASP A 142 14.58 -6.10 4.47
N ALA A 143 13.34 -6.54 4.25
CA ALA A 143 12.60 -7.40 5.16
C ALA A 143 13.26 -8.79 5.34
N ARG A 144 13.76 -9.38 4.24
CA ARG A 144 14.54 -10.63 4.31
C ARG A 144 15.85 -10.44 5.08
N SER A 145 16.54 -9.33 4.86
CA SER A 145 17.79 -8.99 5.55
C SER A 145 17.56 -8.71 7.03
N ALA A 146 16.50 -7.97 7.38
CA ALA A 146 16.15 -7.67 8.76
C ALA A 146 15.69 -8.91 9.56
N GLY A 147 15.11 -9.91 8.88
CA GLY A 147 14.76 -11.20 9.48
C GLY A 147 15.96 -12.11 9.75
N PHE A 148 17.14 -11.79 9.20
CA PHE A 148 18.36 -12.59 9.33
C PHE A 148 19.34 -12.13 10.42
N ASP A 149 19.17 -10.94 10.98
CA ASP A 149 20.13 -10.37 11.95
C ASP A 149 20.02 -10.94 13.37
N GLY A 150 19.31 -12.02 13.59
CA GLY A 150 19.20 -12.64 14.93
C GLY A 150 19.02 -14.15 14.96
N ILE A 151 18.78 -14.80 13.82
CA ILE A 151 18.65 -16.26 13.76
C ILE A 151 19.80 -16.78 12.90
N PRO A 152 20.75 -17.57 13.46
CA PRO A 152 21.75 -18.23 12.64
C PRO A 152 21.00 -19.04 11.57
N ALA A 153 21.47 -18.94 10.30
CA ALA A 153 20.87 -19.66 9.18
C ALA A 153 20.79 -21.16 9.54
N GLN A 154 19.59 -21.64 9.86
CA GLN A 154 19.36 -23.04 10.16
C GLN A 154 18.89 -23.72 8.88
N PHE A 155 19.72 -24.58 8.34
CA PHE A 155 19.32 -25.45 7.24
C PHE A 155 18.68 -26.69 7.85
N LEU A 156 17.36 -26.82 7.72
CA LEU A 156 16.60 -27.90 8.32
C LEU A 156 16.22 -28.92 7.25
N VAL A 157 16.37 -30.19 7.56
CA VAL A 157 15.87 -31.30 6.75
C VAL A 157 14.75 -31.99 7.53
N LEU A 158 13.56 -32.05 6.95
CA LEU A 158 12.42 -32.75 7.51
C LEU A 158 12.35 -34.16 6.90
N ILE A 159 12.36 -35.17 7.76
CA ILE A 159 12.27 -36.58 7.36
C ILE A 159 11.00 -37.19 7.92
N THR A 160 10.15 -37.72 7.03
CA THR A 160 8.95 -38.45 7.44
C THR A 160 9.30 -39.91 7.78
N CYS A 161 9.07 -40.34 9.04
CA CYS A 161 9.31 -41.68 9.49
C CYS A 161 8.06 -42.56 9.31
N ARG A 162 8.25 -43.88 9.14
CA ARG A 162 7.16 -44.85 8.98
C ARG A 162 6.44 -45.15 10.28
N ASP A 163 7.21 -45.16 11.40
CA ASP A 163 6.75 -45.44 12.73
C ASP A 163 7.75 -44.86 13.76
N GLU A 164 7.41 -44.90 15.03
CA GLU A 164 8.22 -44.40 16.14
C GLU A 164 9.60 -45.09 16.21
N LYS A 165 9.64 -46.41 15.96
CA LYS A 165 10.89 -47.19 15.99
C LYS A 165 11.86 -46.71 14.90
N HIS A 166 11.37 -46.46 13.69
CA HIS A 166 12.15 -45.93 12.60
C HIS A 166 12.64 -44.48 12.89
N GLN A 167 11.82 -43.67 13.60
CA GLN A 167 12.23 -42.35 14.04
C GLN A 167 13.41 -42.40 15.00
N VAL A 168 13.32 -43.29 16.02
CA VAL A 168 14.41 -43.47 17.01
C VAL A 168 15.70 -43.96 16.36
N GLU A 169 15.62 -44.91 15.42
CA GLU A 169 16.78 -45.38 14.65
C GLU A 169 17.47 -44.26 13.88
N LEU A 170 16.71 -43.43 13.19
CA LEU A 170 17.25 -42.29 12.43
C LEU A 170 17.84 -41.22 13.33
N LEU A 171 17.16 -40.86 14.43
CA LEU A 171 17.69 -39.89 15.40
C LEU A 171 19.04 -40.35 15.99
N ASN A 172 19.17 -41.64 16.40
CA ASN A 172 20.41 -42.20 16.93
C ASN A 172 21.53 -42.18 15.87
N ARG A 173 21.21 -42.54 14.64
CA ARG A 173 22.16 -42.56 13.55
C ARG A 173 22.71 -41.17 13.25
N PHE A 174 21.82 -40.19 13.02
CA PHE A 174 22.23 -38.82 12.69
C PHE A 174 22.90 -38.07 13.83
N SER A 175 22.50 -38.35 15.08
CA SER A 175 23.21 -37.86 16.26
C SER A 175 24.63 -38.43 16.32
N GLY A 176 24.83 -39.71 15.95
CA GLY A 176 26.16 -40.34 15.88
C GLY A 176 27.02 -39.75 14.72
N GLU A 177 26.43 -39.20 13.68
CA GLU A 177 27.07 -38.49 12.59
C GLU A 177 27.35 -36.99 12.92
N GLY A 178 27.00 -36.52 14.16
CA GLY A 178 27.23 -35.13 14.62
C GLY A 178 26.16 -34.13 14.19
N LEU A 179 25.01 -34.60 13.74
CA LEU A 179 23.87 -33.74 13.39
C LEU A 179 22.98 -33.46 14.60
N GLU A 180 22.54 -32.23 14.79
CA GLU A 180 21.55 -31.89 15.82
C GLU A 180 20.15 -32.28 15.32
N CYS A 181 19.54 -33.24 15.99
CA CYS A 181 18.25 -33.81 15.62
C CYS A 181 17.18 -33.51 16.67
N ARG A 182 15.95 -33.20 16.22
CA ARG A 182 14.78 -33.02 17.08
C ARG A 182 13.59 -33.79 16.53
N ALA A 183 12.90 -34.53 17.43
CA ALA A 183 11.64 -35.17 17.07
C ALA A 183 10.51 -34.12 17.03
N LEU A 184 9.74 -34.09 15.92
CA LEU A 184 8.48 -33.38 15.84
C LEU A 184 7.35 -34.40 15.92
N LEU A 185 6.52 -34.25 16.97
CA LEU A 185 5.31 -35.04 17.13
C LEU A 185 4.14 -34.24 16.57
N SER A 186 3.37 -34.84 15.65
CA SER A 186 2.16 -34.27 15.08
C SER A 186 0.91 -34.79 15.80
#